data_a038a9bb5599b2de47ec4151dcce5ae2
#
_entry.id   a038a9bb5599b2de47ec4151dcce5ae2
#
_cell.length_a   1.000
_cell.length_b   1.000
_cell.length_c   1.000
_cell.angle_alpha   90.00
_cell.angle_beta   90.00
_cell.angle_gamma   90.00
#
_symmetry.space_group_name_H-M   'P 1'
#
loop_
_entity.id
_entity.type
_entity.pdbx_description
1 polymer ?
#
loop_
_entity_poly.entity_id
_entity_poly.type
_entity_poly.pdbx_seq_one_letter_code
_entity_poly.pdbx_strand_id
1 'polypeptide(L)'
;MLGQPGQAAGDPAGVAIRRDGSFVVALSGTNQVGTGRPDSFELARVSVGRRPTGLWLAPNGARAIVTCELDDGIDVIDLGATPSATSISLGPRPELTPFDRGERLFFDASLSRNGWMSCHSCHTDGHSNGRLADTLGDGHYGNAKRVLSLLGTIDTRPWAWDGRMSTLRAQVTHSVATTMRGAPPTPRQLGDLVAFIEGLEQPAPARLSTIARQPVEVLRGQRLFGQLDCRRCHAPPLYTTPDTYDVGIGDLKANPPSLRGVSQRPRLFHDNRARSLEEVIGKFEHQLPRELTERERRDLLSFLRSL
;
A
#
# COMPACT_ATOMS: atom_id res chain seq x y z
N MET A 1 -22.26 5.33 -9.10
CA MET A 1 -22.05 6.61 -9.82
C MET A 1 -20.81 7.24 -9.23
N LEU A 2 -19.74 7.36 -9.96
CA LEU A 2 -18.56 8.11 -9.54
C LEU A 2 -18.99 9.58 -9.57
N GLY A 3 -18.83 10.31 -8.47
CA GLY A 3 -19.29 11.69 -8.35
C GLY A 3 -18.88 12.62 -9.50
N GLN A 4 -19.34 13.84 -9.47
CA GLN A 4 -18.93 14.83 -10.48
C GLN A 4 -17.41 15.01 -10.48
N PRO A 5 -16.79 15.31 -11.64
CA PRO A 5 -15.36 15.59 -11.73
C PRO A 5 -14.92 16.60 -10.68
N GLY A 6 -13.88 16.28 -9.91
CA GLY A 6 -13.39 17.14 -8.81
C GLY A 6 -14.12 16.98 -7.48
N GLN A 7 -15.13 16.12 -7.39
CA GLN A 7 -15.85 15.82 -6.15
C GLN A 7 -15.61 14.40 -5.63
N ALA A 8 -14.58 13.72 -6.09
CA ALA A 8 -14.24 12.42 -5.57
C ALA A 8 -13.84 12.48 -4.08
N ALA A 9 -14.05 11.40 -3.37
CA ALA A 9 -13.77 11.28 -1.94
C ALA A 9 -12.62 10.29 -1.76
N GLY A 10 -11.40 10.68 -2.21
CA GLY A 10 -10.21 9.84 -2.07
C GLY A 10 -9.93 9.50 -0.61
N ASP A 11 -9.69 8.23 -0.34
CA ASP A 11 -9.27 7.67 0.96
C ASP A 11 -10.14 8.12 2.14
N PRO A 12 -11.45 7.78 2.18
CA PRO A 12 -12.28 8.07 3.35
C PRO A 12 -11.72 7.32 4.58
N ALA A 13 -11.63 8.03 5.69
CA ALA A 13 -11.09 7.50 6.95
C ALA A 13 -12.13 7.52 8.07
N GLY A 14 -12.02 8.40 9.07
CA GLY A 14 -12.95 8.49 10.17
C GLY A 14 -14.38 8.85 9.74
N VAL A 15 -15.39 8.19 10.32
CA VAL A 15 -16.81 8.51 10.09
C VAL A 15 -17.57 8.57 11.43
N ALA A 16 -18.48 9.53 11.54
CA ALA A 16 -19.40 9.62 12.68
C ALA A 16 -20.83 9.88 12.19
N ILE A 17 -21.82 9.36 12.91
CA ILE A 17 -23.23 9.50 12.58
C ILE A 17 -23.91 10.39 13.64
N ARG A 18 -24.65 11.38 13.18
CA ARG A 18 -25.49 12.26 14.03
C ARG A 18 -26.79 11.58 14.43
N ARG A 19 -27.44 12.13 15.45
CA ARG A 19 -28.75 11.61 15.94
C ARG A 19 -29.85 11.66 14.88
N ASP A 20 -29.76 12.59 13.93
CA ASP A 20 -30.71 12.75 12.82
C ASP A 20 -30.43 11.82 11.63
N GLY A 21 -29.44 10.92 11.77
CA GLY A 21 -29.03 9.98 10.72
C GLY A 21 -28.10 10.57 9.66
N SER A 22 -27.76 11.85 9.70
CA SER A 22 -26.73 12.42 8.86
C SER A 22 -25.34 11.95 9.32
N PHE A 23 -24.35 12.01 8.43
CA PHE A 23 -22.98 11.58 8.74
C PHE A 23 -21.97 12.71 8.52
N VAL A 24 -20.83 12.56 9.18
CA VAL A 24 -19.61 13.34 8.98
C VAL A 24 -18.49 12.39 8.67
N VAL A 25 -17.71 12.66 7.62
CA VAL A 25 -16.63 11.78 7.16
C VAL A 25 -15.35 12.56 6.89
N ALA A 26 -14.22 12.06 7.38
CA ALA A 26 -12.90 12.55 7.00
C ALA A 26 -12.52 11.99 5.64
N LEU A 27 -12.18 12.85 4.69
CA LEU A 27 -11.74 12.52 3.33
C LEU A 27 -10.23 12.75 3.26
N SER A 28 -9.48 11.72 3.67
CA SER A 28 -8.05 11.80 3.95
C SER A 28 -7.24 12.20 2.72
N GLY A 29 -7.54 11.61 1.56
CA GLY A 29 -6.83 11.87 0.32
C GLY A 29 -7.14 13.23 -0.31
N THR A 30 -8.25 13.88 0.06
CA THR A 30 -8.63 15.21 -0.47
C THR A 30 -8.50 16.35 0.54
N ASN A 31 -8.00 16.05 1.76
CA ASN A 31 -7.83 17.03 2.84
C ASN A 31 -9.12 17.80 3.16
N GLN A 32 -10.21 17.06 3.29
CA GLN A 32 -11.56 17.60 3.51
C GLN A 32 -12.31 16.83 4.58
N VAL A 33 -13.30 17.47 5.15
CA VAL A 33 -14.38 16.80 5.88
C VAL A 33 -15.67 16.99 5.11
N GLY A 34 -16.38 15.89 4.90
CA GLY A 34 -17.69 15.88 4.25
C GLY A 34 -18.81 15.66 5.24
N THR A 35 -19.97 16.28 5.03
CA THR A 35 -21.21 16.00 5.77
C THR A 35 -22.34 15.81 4.78
N GLY A 36 -23.17 14.79 5.02
CA GLY A 36 -24.25 14.42 4.11
C GLY A 36 -25.27 13.47 4.76
N ARG A 37 -26.17 12.97 3.95
CA ARG A 37 -27.18 12.00 4.35
C ARG A 37 -27.02 10.71 3.53
N PRO A 38 -27.29 9.52 4.10
CA PRO A 38 -27.15 8.25 3.38
C PRO A 38 -28.06 8.10 2.15
N ASP A 39 -29.15 8.85 2.11
CA ASP A 39 -30.14 8.86 1.04
C ASP A 39 -29.87 9.92 -0.05
N SER A 40 -28.78 10.67 0.07
CA SER A 40 -28.37 11.70 -0.87
C SER A 40 -26.93 11.47 -1.34
N PHE A 41 -26.66 11.80 -2.60
CA PHE A 41 -25.29 11.83 -3.15
C PHE A 41 -24.61 13.20 -2.95
N GLU A 42 -25.30 14.15 -2.33
CA GLU A 42 -24.75 15.46 -2.04
C GLU A 42 -23.92 15.42 -0.76
N LEU A 43 -22.77 16.02 -0.82
CA LEU A 43 -21.81 16.12 0.28
C LEU A 43 -21.36 17.56 0.43
N ALA A 44 -21.78 18.23 1.51
CA ALA A 44 -21.21 19.51 1.88
C ALA A 44 -19.78 19.26 2.41
N ARG A 45 -18.80 20.03 1.90
CA ARG A 45 -17.38 19.83 2.17
C ARG A 45 -16.74 21.07 2.75
N VAL A 46 -15.80 20.85 3.67
CA VAL A 46 -14.94 21.89 4.22
C VAL A 46 -13.49 21.42 4.13
N SER A 47 -12.60 22.29 3.68
CA SER A 47 -11.17 22.03 3.65
C SER A 47 -10.60 22.03 5.07
N VAL A 48 -9.70 21.09 5.36
CA VAL A 48 -9.01 20.93 6.63
C VAL A 48 -7.51 20.71 6.37
N GLY A 49 -6.73 20.51 7.43
CA GLY A 49 -5.32 20.14 7.30
C GLY A 49 -5.12 18.80 6.59
N ARG A 50 -3.86 18.48 6.29
CA ARG A 50 -3.50 17.30 5.49
C ARG A 50 -3.70 16.01 6.25
N ARG A 51 -4.20 15.01 5.51
CA ARG A 51 -4.48 13.65 5.97
C ARG A 51 -5.37 13.64 7.23
N PRO A 52 -6.62 14.13 7.12
CA PRO A 52 -7.57 14.00 8.20
C PRO A 52 -7.96 12.53 8.40
N THR A 53 -7.71 11.96 9.60
CA THR A 53 -7.93 10.54 9.89
C THR A 53 -8.81 10.31 11.09
N GLY A 54 -8.44 10.82 12.27
CA GLY A 54 -9.26 10.75 13.46
C GLY A 54 -10.42 11.75 13.40
N LEU A 55 -11.63 11.30 13.72
CA LEU A 55 -12.81 12.15 13.75
C LEU A 55 -13.62 11.91 15.02
N TRP A 56 -13.84 12.97 15.79
CA TRP A 56 -14.71 12.97 16.95
C TRP A 56 -15.86 13.95 16.73
N LEU A 57 -17.09 13.53 17.07
CA LEU A 57 -18.29 14.34 16.96
C LEU A 57 -18.78 14.75 18.34
N ALA A 58 -19.03 16.03 18.54
CA ALA A 58 -19.60 16.54 19.78
C ALA A 58 -20.99 15.91 20.06
N PRO A 59 -21.38 15.67 21.34
CA PRO A 59 -22.64 15.00 21.69
C PRO A 59 -23.89 15.68 21.14
N ASN A 60 -23.85 16.99 20.94
CA ASN A 60 -24.96 17.78 20.37
C ASN A 60 -24.97 17.76 18.83
N GLY A 61 -23.95 17.13 18.17
CA GLY A 61 -23.86 17.05 16.72
C GLY A 61 -23.50 18.37 16.02
N ALA A 62 -23.23 19.46 16.74
CA ALA A 62 -23.02 20.78 16.17
C ALA A 62 -21.55 20.99 15.71
N ARG A 63 -20.61 20.26 16.31
CA ARG A 63 -19.18 20.37 16.00
C ARG A 63 -18.52 19.02 15.83
N ALA A 64 -17.50 18.96 15.01
CA ALA A 64 -16.57 17.85 14.94
C ALA A 64 -15.13 18.34 15.18
N ILE A 65 -14.27 17.42 15.63
CA ILE A 65 -12.83 17.62 15.72
C ILE A 65 -12.18 16.56 14.84
N VAL A 66 -11.21 16.95 14.03
CA VAL A 66 -10.47 16.03 13.17
C VAL A 66 -8.96 16.21 13.38
N THR A 67 -8.22 15.09 13.45
CA THR A 67 -6.76 15.11 13.49
C THR A 67 -6.20 15.14 12.08
N CYS A 68 -5.26 16.03 11.81
CA CYS A 68 -4.60 16.23 10.53
C CYS A 68 -3.14 15.80 10.64
N GLU A 69 -2.88 14.52 10.39
CA GLU A 69 -1.60 13.85 10.72
C GLU A 69 -0.38 14.49 10.04
N LEU A 70 -0.50 14.95 8.80
CA LEU A 70 0.62 15.51 8.06
C LEU A 70 0.80 17.02 8.23
N ASP A 71 0.02 17.64 9.12
CA ASP A 71 0.15 19.05 9.47
C ASP A 71 0.40 19.27 10.97
N ASP A 72 0.56 18.19 11.76
CA ASP A 72 0.71 18.26 13.22
C ASP A 72 -0.35 19.19 13.84
N GLY A 73 -1.59 18.97 13.46
CA GLY A 73 -2.70 19.86 13.81
C GLY A 73 -4.02 19.14 14.02
N ILE A 74 -4.93 19.89 14.58
CA ILE A 74 -6.34 19.50 14.65
C ILE A 74 -7.21 20.62 14.07
N ASP A 75 -8.32 20.23 13.43
CA ASP A 75 -9.31 21.18 12.98
C ASP A 75 -10.61 21.01 13.77
N VAL A 76 -11.16 22.13 14.24
CA VAL A 76 -12.49 22.21 14.85
C VAL A 76 -13.43 22.68 13.76
N ILE A 77 -14.43 21.81 13.48
CA ILE A 77 -15.39 22.02 12.40
C ILE A 77 -16.73 22.41 12.98
N ASP A 78 -17.24 23.55 12.65
CA ASP A 78 -18.64 23.93 12.87
C ASP A 78 -19.49 23.30 11.77
N LEU A 79 -20.47 22.52 12.17
CA LEU A 79 -21.30 21.73 11.27
C LEU A 79 -22.68 22.36 11.03
N GLY A 80 -22.76 23.70 11.06
CA GLY A 80 -23.95 24.47 10.69
C GLY A 80 -24.36 24.32 9.22
N ALA A 81 -25.27 25.17 8.76
CA ALA A 81 -25.76 25.15 7.38
C ALA A 81 -24.65 25.31 6.34
N THR A 82 -23.63 26.09 6.67
CA THR A 82 -22.39 26.21 5.89
C THR A 82 -21.23 25.78 6.78
N PRO A 83 -20.70 24.54 6.61
CA PRO A 83 -19.61 24.06 7.44
C PRO A 83 -18.34 24.93 7.31
N SER A 84 -17.68 25.17 8.44
CA SER A 84 -16.42 25.92 8.48
C SER A 84 -15.43 25.22 9.42
N ALA A 85 -14.13 25.40 9.17
CA ALA A 85 -13.06 24.82 9.96
C ALA A 85 -12.16 25.89 10.55
N THR A 86 -11.70 25.65 11.78
CA THR A 86 -10.67 26.45 12.47
C THR A 86 -9.53 25.54 12.84
N SER A 87 -8.34 25.80 12.30
CA SER A 87 -7.16 24.98 12.55
C SER A 87 -6.44 25.40 13.83
N ILE A 88 -5.99 24.40 14.58
CA ILE A 88 -5.16 24.55 15.79
C ILE A 88 -3.86 23.78 15.54
N SER A 89 -2.74 24.50 15.50
CA SER A 89 -1.40 23.88 15.42
C SER A 89 -1.01 23.27 16.74
N LEU A 90 -0.45 22.06 16.73
CA LEU A 90 0.04 21.38 17.94
C LEU A 90 1.50 21.70 18.25
N GLY A 91 2.18 22.44 17.37
CA GLY A 91 3.56 22.85 17.57
C GLY A 91 4.14 23.63 16.39
N PRO A 92 5.42 24.02 16.47
CA PRO A 92 6.10 24.67 15.36
C PRO A 92 6.26 23.66 14.20
N ARG A 93 5.99 24.11 12.97
CA ARG A 93 6.18 23.27 11.78
C ARG A 93 7.66 23.21 11.42
N PRO A 94 8.28 22.01 11.37
CA PRO A 94 9.65 21.86 10.91
C PRO A 94 9.78 22.18 9.42
N GLU A 95 10.99 22.50 8.97
CA GLU A 95 11.28 22.55 7.55
C GLU A 95 11.18 21.13 6.94
N LEU A 96 10.41 21.03 5.85
CA LEU A 96 10.15 19.73 5.25
C LEU A 96 11.34 19.24 4.42
N THR A 97 11.80 18.05 4.70
CA THR A 97 12.76 17.33 3.85
C THR A 97 12.10 16.85 2.54
N PRO A 98 12.88 16.37 1.55
CA PRO A 98 12.31 15.68 0.39
C PRO A 98 11.42 14.48 0.77
N PHE A 99 11.80 13.73 1.82
CA PHE A 99 11.02 12.62 2.34
C PHE A 99 9.65 13.09 2.85
N ASP A 100 9.60 14.10 3.70
CA ASP A 100 8.34 14.64 4.26
C ASP A 100 7.41 15.19 3.18
N ARG A 101 7.97 15.85 2.16
CA ARG A 101 7.18 16.32 1.01
C ARG A 101 6.67 15.16 0.17
N GLY A 102 7.47 14.12 0.00
CA GLY A 102 7.10 12.89 -0.69
C GLY A 102 6.00 12.13 0.04
N GLU A 103 6.06 12.06 1.37
CA GLU A 103 5.00 11.51 2.20
C GLU A 103 3.68 12.25 1.98
N ARG A 104 3.68 13.58 2.02
CA ARG A 104 2.49 14.39 1.73
C ARG A 104 1.89 14.10 0.36
N LEU A 105 2.73 13.94 -0.66
CA LEU A 105 2.29 13.59 -2.02
C LEU A 105 1.75 12.15 -2.11
N PHE A 106 2.34 11.21 -1.36
CA PHE A 106 1.91 9.81 -1.35
C PHE A 106 0.47 9.64 -0.83
N PHE A 107 0.07 10.48 0.11
CA PHE A 107 -1.29 10.50 0.67
C PHE A 107 -2.23 11.50 -0.01
N ASP A 108 -1.78 12.22 -1.03
CA ASP A 108 -2.57 13.25 -1.72
C ASP A 108 -3.25 12.67 -2.97
N ALA A 109 -4.57 12.60 -2.94
CA ALA A 109 -5.36 12.13 -4.06
C ALA A 109 -5.41 13.13 -5.24
N SER A 110 -4.97 14.38 -5.06
CA SER A 110 -4.92 15.38 -6.14
C SER A 110 -4.00 14.98 -7.29
N LEU A 111 -3.06 14.06 -7.05
CA LEU A 111 -2.23 13.47 -8.11
C LEU A 111 -3.02 12.57 -9.07
N SER A 112 -4.20 12.13 -8.69
CA SER A 112 -5.07 11.33 -9.57
C SER A 112 -6.07 12.20 -10.31
N ARG A 113 -6.62 11.64 -11.39
CA ARG A 113 -7.73 12.27 -12.09
C ARG A 113 -8.90 12.49 -11.13
N ASN A 114 -9.31 13.75 -10.97
CA ASN A 114 -10.43 14.17 -10.13
C ASN A 114 -10.26 13.90 -8.62
N GLY A 115 -9.07 13.56 -8.11
CA GLY A 115 -8.82 13.39 -6.68
C GLY A 115 -9.45 12.13 -6.07
N TRP A 116 -9.60 11.04 -6.81
CA TRP A 116 -10.35 9.90 -6.33
C TRP A 116 -9.50 8.75 -5.75
N MET A 117 -8.19 8.80 -5.89
CA MET A 117 -7.27 7.88 -5.23
C MET A 117 -5.91 8.54 -4.99
N SER A 118 -5.23 8.15 -3.93
CA SER A 118 -3.81 8.43 -3.71
C SER A 118 -2.97 7.15 -3.90
N CYS A 119 -1.64 7.23 -3.72
CA CYS A 119 -0.81 6.03 -3.69
C CYS A 119 -1.20 5.10 -2.53
N HIS A 120 -1.60 5.70 -1.38
CA HIS A 120 -2.08 5.00 -0.19
C HIS A 120 -3.32 4.13 -0.45
N SER A 121 -4.20 4.50 -1.37
CA SER A 121 -5.41 3.71 -1.69
C SER A 121 -5.10 2.26 -2.07
N CYS A 122 -3.95 2.04 -2.71
CA CYS A 122 -3.46 0.71 -3.08
C CYS A 122 -2.33 0.24 -2.17
N HIS A 123 -1.38 1.13 -1.87
CA HIS A 123 -0.21 0.88 -1.03
C HIS A 123 -0.43 1.40 0.39
N THR A 124 -1.40 0.81 1.11
CA THR A 124 -1.78 1.24 2.46
C THR A 124 -0.56 1.31 3.37
N ASP A 125 -0.28 2.49 3.92
CA ASP A 125 0.87 2.81 4.76
C ASP A 125 2.23 2.36 4.17
N GLY A 126 2.38 2.54 2.85
CA GLY A 126 3.57 2.09 2.11
C GLY A 126 3.64 0.58 1.88
N HIS A 127 2.68 -0.19 2.40
CA HIS A 127 2.65 -1.65 2.23
C HIS A 127 1.74 -2.05 1.06
N SER A 128 0.66 -2.74 1.32
CA SER A 128 -0.28 -3.25 0.33
C SER A 128 -1.66 -3.45 0.96
N ASN A 129 -2.71 -3.12 0.22
CA ASN A 129 -4.08 -3.45 0.62
C ASN A 129 -4.44 -4.93 0.37
N GLY A 130 -3.51 -5.75 -0.15
CA GLY A 130 -3.68 -7.17 -0.44
C GLY A 130 -4.67 -7.49 -1.58
N ARG A 131 -5.15 -6.48 -2.30
CA ARG A 131 -6.14 -6.63 -3.36
C ARG A 131 -5.49 -6.76 -4.74
N LEU A 132 -6.30 -7.17 -5.70
CA LEU A 132 -5.97 -7.06 -7.13
C LEU A 132 -6.31 -5.66 -7.62
N ALA A 133 -5.41 -5.09 -8.41
CA ALA A 133 -5.62 -3.84 -9.12
C ALA A 133 -5.20 -4.00 -10.58
N ASP A 134 -6.06 -3.56 -11.48
CA ASP A 134 -5.69 -3.41 -12.88
C ASP A 134 -5.03 -2.05 -13.05
N THR A 135 -3.73 -2.07 -13.23
CA THR A 135 -2.91 -0.86 -13.34
C THR A 135 -2.73 -0.39 -14.78
N LEU A 136 -3.40 -1.08 -15.74
CA LEU A 136 -3.24 -0.85 -17.18
C LEU A 136 -1.77 -0.91 -17.65
N GLY A 137 -0.92 -1.57 -16.87
CA GLY A 137 0.50 -1.66 -17.17
C GLY A 137 0.82 -2.37 -18.48
N ASP A 138 -0.03 -3.29 -18.91
CA ASP A 138 0.04 -4.01 -20.19
C ASP A 138 -0.77 -3.34 -21.32
N GLY A 139 -1.40 -2.18 -21.05
CA GLY A 139 -2.20 -1.43 -22.00
C GLY A 139 -3.64 -1.93 -22.16
N HIS A 140 -4.04 -2.98 -21.42
CA HIS A 140 -5.35 -3.61 -21.54
C HIS A 140 -6.07 -3.71 -20.20
N TYR A 141 -7.41 -3.77 -20.22
CA TYR A 141 -8.23 -4.10 -19.08
C TYR A 141 -8.35 -5.62 -18.88
N GLY A 142 -8.63 -6.02 -17.63
CA GLY A 142 -8.95 -7.42 -17.29
C GLY A 142 -7.78 -8.24 -16.78
N ASN A 143 -6.59 -7.68 -16.67
CA ASN A 143 -5.40 -8.36 -16.19
C ASN A 143 -4.93 -7.83 -14.81
N ALA A 144 -5.85 -7.81 -13.85
CA ALA A 144 -5.60 -7.31 -12.51
C ALA A 144 -4.55 -8.16 -11.78
N LYS A 145 -3.58 -7.49 -11.17
CA LYS A 145 -2.48 -8.12 -10.42
C LYS A 145 -2.48 -7.66 -8.96
N ARG A 146 -1.95 -8.50 -8.09
CA ARG A 146 -1.80 -8.16 -6.67
C ARG A 146 -0.95 -6.90 -6.50
N VAL A 147 -1.43 -5.98 -5.67
CA VAL A 147 -0.67 -4.81 -5.26
C VAL A 147 0.54 -5.27 -4.44
N LEU A 148 1.74 -4.88 -4.88
CA LEU A 148 3.00 -5.20 -4.19
C LEU A 148 3.25 -4.24 -3.04
N SER A 149 3.95 -4.70 -2.00
CA SER A 149 4.47 -3.83 -0.94
C SER A 149 5.54 -2.90 -1.50
N LEU A 150 5.57 -1.66 -1.01
CA LEU A 150 6.66 -0.72 -1.28
C LEU A 150 7.76 -0.77 -0.21
N LEU A 151 7.50 -1.45 0.92
CA LEU A 151 8.47 -1.57 2.00
C LEU A 151 9.73 -2.30 1.52
N GLY A 152 10.88 -1.63 1.60
CA GLY A 152 12.18 -2.14 1.14
C GLY A 152 12.27 -2.36 -0.37
N THR A 153 11.40 -1.70 -1.17
CA THR A 153 11.35 -1.92 -2.61
C THR A 153 12.57 -1.36 -3.35
N ILE A 154 13.31 -0.41 -2.75
CA ILE A 154 14.48 0.21 -3.39
C ILE A 154 15.54 -0.82 -3.81
N ASP A 155 15.69 -1.88 -3.04
CA ASP A 155 16.67 -2.91 -3.28
C ASP A 155 16.22 -4.00 -4.28
N THR A 156 14.95 -3.98 -4.72
CA THR A 156 14.31 -5.10 -5.43
C THR A 156 14.00 -4.79 -6.90
N ARG A 157 14.86 -4.01 -7.55
CA ARG A 157 14.76 -3.74 -9.00
C ARG A 157 14.84 -5.02 -9.84
N PRO A 158 14.23 -5.06 -11.06
CA PRO A 158 13.34 -4.06 -11.66
C PRO A 158 11.94 -4.06 -11.03
N TRP A 159 11.18 -2.99 -11.28
CA TRP A 159 9.82 -2.84 -10.75
C TRP A 159 8.76 -3.28 -11.75
N ALA A 160 7.51 -3.36 -11.29
CA ALA A 160 6.36 -4.04 -11.89
C ALA A 160 6.48 -5.57 -11.86
N TRP A 161 5.34 -6.27 -11.99
CA TRP A 161 5.32 -7.74 -11.97
C TRP A 161 6.13 -8.41 -13.08
N ASP A 162 6.25 -7.76 -14.22
CA ASP A 162 7.00 -8.22 -15.38
C ASP A 162 8.41 -7.60 -15.50
N GLY A 163 8.82 -6.86 -14.49
CA GLY A 163 10.15 -6.25 -14.45
C GLY A 163 10.40 -5.17 -15.52
N ARG A 164 9.35 -4.65 -16.18
CA ARG A 164 9.50 -3.68 -17.29
C ARG A 164 10.05 -2.33 -16.86
N MET A 165 9.97 -1.97 -15.59
CA MET A 165 10.40 -0.68 -15.07
C MET A 165 11.81 -0.76 -14.49
N SER A 166 12.80 -0.26 -15.23
CA SER A 166 14.21 -0.30 -14.83
C SER A 166 14.58 0.70 -13.74
N THR A 167 13.76 1.77 -13.55
CA THR A 167 13.98 2.79 -12.50
C THR A 167 12.71 3.04 -11.71
N LEU A 168 12.87 3.36 -10.41
CA LEU A 168 11.73 3.72 -9.56
C LEU A 168 11.04 5.00 -10.07
N ARG A 169 11.81 5.96 -10.61
CA ARG A 169 11.27 7.17 -11.23
C ARG A 169 10.31 6.86 -12.39
N ALA A 170 10.69 5.92 -13.27
CA ALA A 170 9.83 5.48 -14.37
C ALA A 170 8.55 4.81 -13.85
N GLN A 171 8.68 3.95 -12.82
CA GLN A 171 7.53 3.30 -12.18
C GLN A 171 6.57 4.32 -11.57
N VAL A 172 7.06 5.30 -10.80
CA VAL A 172 6.24 6.34 -10.16
C VAL A 172 5.53 7.20 -11.23
N THR A 173 6.27 7.64 -12.25
CA THR A 173 5.68 8.41 -13.36
C THR A 173 4.57 7.63 -14.06
N HIS A 174 4.81 6.36 -14.37
CA HIS A 174 3.82 5.47 -14.99
C HIS A 174 2.59 5.29 -14.10
N SER A 175 2.80 5.08 -12.79
CA SER A 175 1.68 4.91 -11.84
C SER A 175 0.78 6.15 -11.80
N VAL A 176 1.36 7.34 -11.72
CA VAL A 176 0.58 8.59 -11.70
C VAL A 176 -0.13 8.82 -13.03
N ALA A 177 0.59 8.73 -14.14
CA ALA A 177 0.04 9.07 -15.46
C ALA A 177 -0.94 8.02 -15.99
N THR A 178 -0.64 6.74 -15.81
CA THR A 178 -1.42 5.64 -16.41
C THR A 178 -2.45 5.07 -15.44
N THR A 179 -2.03 4.62 -14.27
CA THR A 179 -2.94 3.98 -13.30
C THR A 179 -3.88 5.00 -12.66
N MET A 180 -3.33 6.10 -12.13
CA MET A 180 -4.11 7.14 -11.47
C MET A 180 -4.72 8.14 -12.48
N ARG A 181 -4.31 8.08 -13.74
CA ARG A 181 -4.77 8.98 -14.84
C ARG A 181 -4.61 10.46 -14.53
N GLY A 182 -3.63 10.78 -13.71
CA GLY A 182 -3.27 12.15 -13.38
C GLY A 182 -2.32 12.78 -14.38
N ALA A 183 -2.02 14.06 -14.20
CA ALA A 183 -0.91 14.69 -14.92
C ALA A 183 0.43 14.08 -14.46
N PRO A 184 1.40 13.90 -15.35
CA PRO A 184 2.74 13.47 -14.96
C PRO A 184 3.29 14.37 -13.84
N PRO A 185 3.92 13.81 -12.79
CA PRO A 185 4.46 14.60 -11.71
C PRO A 185 5.59 15.51 -12.20
N THR A 186 5.66 16.72 -11.67
CA THR A 186 6.81 17.61 -11.94
C THR A 186 8.12 16.96 -11.48
N PRO A 187 9.30 17.38 -12.00
CA PRO A 187 10.58 16.82 -11.57
C PRO A 187 10.82 16.87 -10.06
N ARG A 188 10.31 17.91 -9.37
CA ARG A 188 10.38 18.04 -7.91
C ARG A 188 9.46 17.04 -7.22
N GLN A 189 8.18 16.99 -7.60
CA GLN A 189 7.23 16.02 -7.03
C GLN A 189 7.71 14.58 -7.21
N LEU A 190 8.24 14.27 -8.40
CA LEU A 190 8.81 12.96 -8.67
C LEU A 190 10.02 12.66 -7.78
N GLY A 191 10.90 13.65 -7.57
CA GLY A 191 12.04 13.52 -6.66
C GLY A 191 11.61 13.28 -5.21
N ASP A 192 10.65 14.05 -4.74
CA ASP A 192 10.10 13.95 -3.38
C ASP A 192 9.39 12.59 -3.18
N LEU A 193 8.53 12.14 -4.11
CA LEU A 193 7.88 10.81 -4.04
C LEU A 193 8.89 9.66 -4.02
N VAL A 194 9.92 9.75 -4.84
CA VAL A 194 10.99 8.74 -4.87
C VAL A 194 11.73 8.74 -3.54
N ALA A 195 12.08 9.90 -2.97
CA ALA A 195 12.74 9.98 -1.68
C ALA A 195 11.91 9.35 -0.55
N PHE A 196 10.60 9.53 -0.56
CA PHE A 196 9.71 8.88 0.39
C PHE A 196 9.71 7.35 0.22
N ILE A 197 9.52 6.84 -1.01
CA ILE A 197 9.46 5.40 -1.28
C ILE A 197 10.80 4.72 -0.98
N GLU A 198 11.93 5.37 -1.27
CA GLU A 198 13.28 4.89 -0.94
C GLU A 198 13.51 4.79 0.57
N GLY A 199 12.89 5.69 1.34
CA GLY A 199 12.95 5.68 2.81
C GLY A 199 12.00 4.68 3.48
N LEU A 200 11.13 3.99 2.74
CA LEU A 200 10.25 2.96 3.30
C LEU A 200 11.03 1.69 3.63
N GLU A 201 11.44 1.60 4.89
CA GLU A 201 12.19 0.45 5.38
C GLU A 201 11.35 -0.83 5.37
N GLN A 202 12.01 -1.95 5.19
CA GLN A 202 11.37 -3.23 5.32
C GLN A 202 11.04 -3.52 6.78
N PRO A 203 9.81 -4.00 7.10
CA PRO A 203 9.50 -4.40 8.45
C PRO A 203 10.40 -5.56 8.86
N ALA A 204 10.86 -5.49 10.10
CA ALA A 204 11.59 -6.59 10.70
C ALA A 204 10.74 -7.88 10.66
N PRO A 205 11.37 -9.06 10.47
CA PRO A 205 10.64 -10.33 10.50
C PRO A 205 9.81 -10.43 11.78
N ALA A 206 8.58 -10.93 11.69
CA ALA A 206 7.62 -10.99 12.80
C ALA A 206 8.11 -11.81 14.02
N ARG A 207 9.22 -12.52 13.89
CA ARG A 207 9.83 -13.37 14.93
C ARG A 207 11.20 -12.90 15.44
N LEU A 208 11.51 -11.61 15.39
CA LEU A 208 12.76 -11.11 15.95
C LEU A 208 12.96 -11.46 17.42
N SER A 209 11.91 -11.60 18.21
CA SER A 209 11.97 -12.01 19.61
C SER A 209 12.40 -13.48 19.84
N THR A 210 12.37 -14.30 18.81
CA THR A 210 12.76 -15.73 18.85
C THR A 210 14.08 -16.02 18.12
N ILE A 211 14.70 -15.04 17.47
CA ILE A 211 15.91 -15.20 16.64
C ILE A 211 17.19 -15.33 17.46
N ALA A 212 17.17 -15.12 18.77
CA ALA A 212 18.34 -15.36 19.63
C ALA A 212 18.85 -16.84 19.57
N ARG A 213 18.00 -17.77 19.12
CA ARG A 213 18.39 -19.14 18.70
C ARG A 213 17.58 -19.45 17.44
N GLN A 214 18.22 -19.46 16.27
CA GLN A 214 17.56 -19.97 15.08
C GLN A 214 17.14 -21.42 15.33
N PRO A 215 15.84 -21.75 15.35
CA PRO A 215 15.39 -23.11 15.55
C PRO A 215 16.05 -24.03 14.50
N VAL A 216 16.35 -25.25 14.89
CA VAL A 216 16.98 -26.24 13.99
C VAL A 216 16.17 -26.44 12.71
N GLU A 217 14.84 -26.28 12.80
CA GLU A 217 13.92 -26.29 11.67
C GLU A 217 14.22 -25.20 10.65
N VAL A 218 14.50 -23.96 11.08
CA VAL A 218 14.84 -22.84 10.19
C VAL A 218 16.13 -23.14 9.42
N LEU A 219 17.15 -23.66 10.10
CA LEU A 219 18.43 -23.99 9.46
C LEU A 219 18.28 -25.17 8.47
N ARG A 220 17.45 -26.15 8.79
CA ARG A 220 17.12 -27.25 7.86
C ARG A 220 16.33 -26.72 6.66
N GLY A 221 15.33 -25.86 6.90
CA GLY A 221 14.55 -25.22 5.85
C GLY A 221 15.39 -24.37 4.93
N GLN A 222 16.36 -23.61 5.47
CA GLN A 222 17.31 -22.83 4.67
C GLN A 222 18.17 -23.70 3.75
N ARG A 223 18.67 -24.83 4.26
CA ARG A 223 19.41 -25.81 3.44
C ARG A 223 18.52 -26.39 2.34
N LEU A 224 17.31 -26.80 2.71
CA LEU A 224 16.32 -27.35 1.80
C LEU A 224 15.94 -26.35 0.69
N PHE A 225 15.77 -25.08 1.02
CA PHE A 225 15.54 -23.98 0.08
C PHE A 225 16.64 -23.90 -1.00
N GLY A 226 17.89 -24.13 -0.62
CA GLY A 226 19.00 -24.24 -1.56
C GLY A 226 18.97 -25.53 -2.39
N GLN A 227 18.68 -26.68 -1.77
CA GLN A 227 18.63 -27.99 -2.43
C GLN A 227 17.50 -28.11 -3.46
N LEU A 228 16.38 -27.40 -3.23
CA LEU A 228 15.23 -27.35 -4.13
C LEU A 228 15.37 -26.27 -5.23
N ASP A 229 16.53 -25.65 -5.35
CA ASP A 229 16.87 -24.60 -6.33
C ASP A 229 16.00 -23.34 -6.24
N CYS A 230 15.35 -23.09 -5.09
CA CYS A 230 14.54 -21.88 -4.89
C CYS A 230 15.38 -20.58 -5.03
N ARG A 231 16.70 -20.68 -4.75
CA ARG A 231 17.66 -19.57 -4.88
C ARG A 231 17.84 -19.09 -6.31
N ARG A 232 17.50 -19.88 -7.29
CA ARG A 232 17.57 -19.51 -8.71
C ARG A 232 16.74 -18.25 -8.98
N CYS A 233 15.55 -18.17 -8.39
CA CYS A 233 14.63 -17.03 -8.53
C CYS A 233 14.61 -16.13 -7.29
N HIS A 234 14.87 -16.68 -6.11
CA HIS A 234 14.83 -16.00 -4.82
C HIS A 234 16.20 -16.00 -4.14
N ALA A 235 17.17 -15.31 -4.78
CA ALA A 235 18.55 -15.24 -4.30
C ALA A 235 18.71 -14.38 -3.05
N PRO A 236 19.38 -14.86 -1.96
CA PRO A 236 19.70 -14.04 -0.81
C PRO A 236 20.71 -12.92 -1.19
N PRO A 237 20.82 -11.82 -0.42
CA PRO A 237 20.10 -11.54 0.83
C PRO A 237 18.69 -11.00 0.64
N LEU A 238 18.33 -10.58 -0.57
CA LEU A 238 17.06 -9.93 -0.89
C LEU A 238 15.95 -10.94 -1.21
N TYR A 239 16.30 -12.19 -1.45
CA TYR A 239 15.38 -13.27 -1.85
C TYR A 239 14.54 -12.89 -3.08
N THR A 240 15.19 -12.29 -4.06
CA THR A 240 14.71 -11.92 -5.39
C THR A 240 15.88 -11.91 -6.38
N THR A 241 15.60 -11.84 -7.67
CA THR A 241 16.58 -11.60 -8.74
C THR A 241 16.04 -10.57 -9.73
N PRO A 242 16.88 -9.94 -10.54
CA PRO A 242 16.41 -8.96 -11.53
C PRO A 242 15.76 -9.58 -12.77
N ASP A 243 15.82 -10.90 -12.91
CA ASP A 243 15.30 -11.61 -14.08
C ASP A 243 13.79 -11.88 -13.99
N THR A 244 13.19 -12.28 -15.10
CA THR A 244 11.81 -12.71 -15.16
C THR A 244 11.72 -14.18 -15.51
N TYR A 245 10.75 -14.89 -14.90
CA TYR A 245 10.58 -16.32 -15.05
C TYR A 245 9.13 -16.66 -15.41
N ASP A 246 8.99 -17.64 -16.29
CA ASP A 246 7.73 -18.33 -16.47
C ASP A 246 7.56 -19.34 -15.34
N VAL A 247 6.57 -19.12 -14.50
CA VAL A 247 6.29 -19.96 -13.34
C VAL A 247 5.01 -20.79 -13.50
N GLY A 248 4.49 -20.87 -14.72
CA GLY A 248 3.28 -21.65 -15.05
C GLY A 248 1.98 -21.05 -14.48
N ILE A 249 1.96 -19.75 -14.23
CA ILE A 249 0.79 -19.05 -13.68
C ILE A 249 0.32 -17.99 -14.70
N GLY A 250 -0.62 -18.36 -15.56
CA GLY A 250 -1.03 -17.54 -16.70
C GLY A 250 0.11 -17.29 -17.68
N ASP A 251 -0.01 -16.28 -18.51
CA ASP A 251 0.97 -15.94 -19.55
C ASP A 251 2.06 -14.96 -19.07
N LEU A 252 2.06 -14.63 -17.79
CA LEU A 252 3.00 -13.66 -17.23
C LEU A 252 4.36 -14.28 -16.93
N LYS A 253 5.42 -13.81 -17.61
CA LYS A 253 6.77 -13.95 -17.10
C LYS A 253 6.97 -12.95 -15.98
N ALA A 254 7.10 -13.44 -14.75
CA ALA A 254 7.11 -12.60 -13.57
C ALA A 254 8.53 -12.36 -13.03
N ASN A 255 8.80 -11.13 -12.64
CA ASN A 255 9.92 -10.83 -11.75
C ASN A 255 9.58 -11.37 -10.35
N PRO A 256 10.45 -12.19 -9.73
CA PRO A 256 10.16 -12.79 -8.45
C PRO A 256 10.13 -11.72 -7.35
N PRO A 257 9.00 -11.54 -6.64
CA PRO A 257 8.97 -10.60 -5.53
C PRO A 257 9.90 -11.08 -4.40
N SER A 258 10.57 -10.14 -3.73
CA SER A 258 11.36 -10.48 -2.53
C SER A 258 10.54 -11.30 -1.55
N LEU A 259 11.13 -12.36 -0.98
CA LEU A 259 10.47 -13.16 0.06
C LEU A 259 10.61 -12.57 1.46
N ARG A 260 11.37 -11.46 1.62
CA ARG A 260 11.43 -10.77 2.90
C ARG A 260 10.02 -10.31 3.31
N GLY A 261 9.61 -10.58 4.55
CA GLY A 261 8.26 -10.30 5.04
C GLY A 261 7.14 -11.12 4.36
N VAL A 262 7.47 -12.22 3.68
CA VAL A 262 6.47 -13.04 2.96
C VAL A 262 5.39 -13.61 3.87
N SER A 263 5.73 -13.89 5.14
CA SER A 263 4.79 -14.39 6.15
C SER A 263 3.69 -13.41 6.55
N GLN A 264 3.90 -12.12 6.28
CA GLN A 264 2.95 -11.04 6.59
C GLN A 264 1.98 -10.78 5.44
N ARG A 265 2.14 -11.46 4.31
CA ARG A 265 1.31 -11.25 3.12
C ARG A 265 0.07 -12.14 3.18
N PRO A 266 -1.15 -11.56 3.15
CA PRO A 266 -2.40 -12.32 3.27
C PRO A 266 -2.74 -13.14 2.02
N ARG A 267 -2.10 -12.82 0.90
CA ARG A 267 -2.28 -13.47 -0.40
C ARG A 267 -0.95 -13.54 -1.13
N LEU A 268 -0.78 -14.57 -1.96
CA LEU A 268 0.45 -14.86 -2.68
C LEU A 268 0.15 -15.12 -4.17
N PHE A 269 1.22 -15.09 -5.00
CA PHE A 269 1.21 -15.00 -6.44
C PHE A 269 0.66 -13.66 -6.96
N HIS A 270 0.83 -13.41 -8.26
CA HIS A 270 0.40 -12.15 -8.87
C HIS A 270 -1.12 -11.99 -8.96
N ASP A 271 -1.85 -13.09 -8.95
CA ASP A 271 -3.30 -13.17 -9.07
C ASP A 271 -4.03 -13.52 -7.76
N ASN A 272 -3.33 -13.49 -6.62
CA ASN A 272 -3.88 -13.78 -5.29
C ASN A 272 -4.46 -15.20 -5.10
N ARG A 273 -4.13 -16.18 -5.97
CA ARG A 273 -4.70 -17.53 -5.91
C ARG A 273 -4.31 -18.31 -4.66
N ALA A 274 -3.12 -18.09 -4.09
CA ALA A 274 -2.71 -18.73 -2.85
C ALA A 274 -3.02 -17.88 -1.62
N ARG A 275 -3.56 -18.50 -0.59
CA ARG A 275 -4.01 -17.87 0.66
C ARG A 275 -2.99 -18.00 1.80
N SER A 276 -1.97 -18.81 1.61
CA SER A 276 -0.92 -19.03 2.61
C SER A 276 0.33 -19.63 1.95
N LEU A 277 1.44 -19.65 2.70
CA LEU A 277 2.66 -20.35 2.29
C LEU A 277 2.44 -21.85 2.16
N GLU A 278 1.56 -22.43 3.00
CA GLU A 278 1.17 -23.84 2.92
C GLU A 278 0.51 -24.18 1.58
N GLU A 279 -0.37 -23.30 1.08
CA GLU A 279 -0.97 -23.51 -0.24
C GLU A 279 0.08 -23.38 -1.35
N VAL A 280 1.02 -22.44 -1.24
CA VAL A 280 2.11 -22.29 -2.24
C VAL A 280 2.93 -23.57 -2.36
N ILE A 281 3.30 -24.16 -1.23
CA ILE A 281 4.18 -25.33 -1.18
C ILE A 281 3.40 -26.63 -1.34
N GLY A 282 2.19 -26.76 -0.76
CA GLY A 282 1.47 -28.03 -0.70
C GLY A 282 0.41 -28.22 -1.78
N LYS A 283 -0.27 -27.13 -2.20
CA LYS A 283 -1.35 -27.18 -3.20
C LYS A 283 -0.86 -26.83 -4.59
N PHE A 284 -0.03 -25.77 -4.68
CA PHE A 284 0.48 -25.29 -5.97
C PHE A 284 1.86 -25.84 -6.30
N GLU A 285 2.52 -26.52 -5.37
CA GLU A 285 3.84 -27.15 -5.54
C GLU A 285 4.83 -26.25 -6.32
N HIS A 286 4.82 -24.96 -5.97
CA HIS A 286 5.46 -23.89 -6.72
C HIS A 286 6.92 -24.21 -7.03
N GLN A 287 7.19 -24.56 -8.30
CA GLN A 287 8.50 -24.91 -8.84
C GLN A 287 9.24 -26.00 -8.03
N LEU A 288 8.49 -26.90 -7.35
CA LEU A 288 9.08 -28.03 -6.67
C LEU A 288 9.51 -29.12 -7.67
N PRO A 289 10.76 -29.59 -7.61
CA PRO A 289 11.23 -30.66 -8.50
C PRO A 289 10.72 -32.04 -8.09
N ARG A 290 10.17 -32.17 -6.88
CA ARG A 290 9.62 -33.41 -6.30
C ARG A 290 8.66 -33.10 -5.16
N GLU A 291 7.86 -34.07 -4.80
CA GLU A 291 7.05 -34.03 -3.59
C GLU A 291 7.93 -33.92 -2.33
N LEU A 292 7.47 -33.16 -1.33
CA LEU A 292 8.15 -32.99 -0.05
C LEU A 292 7.52 -33.90 1.03
N THR A 293 8.37 -34.49 1.87
CA THR A 293 7.89 -35.12 3.11
C THR A 293 7.28 -34.08 4.05
N GLU A 294 6.42 -34.51 4.97
CA GLU A 294 5.81 -33.62 5.98
C GLU A 294 6.84 -32.88 6.83
N ARG A 295 7.99 -33.49 7.11
CA ARG A 295 9.09 -32.86 7.82
C ARG A 295 9.74 -31.76 6.98
N GLU A 296 10.07 -32.03 5.73
CA GLU A 296 10.66 -31.07 4.80
C GLU A 296 9.73 -29.86 4.60
N ARG A 297 8.43 -30.12 4.46
CA ARG A 297 7.40 -29.07 4.34
C ARG A 297 7.40 -28.16 5.57
N ARG A 298 7.39 -28.71 6.77
CA ARG A 298 7.46 -27.94 8.02
C ARG A 298 8.74 -27.11 8.13
N ASP A 299 9.90 -27.72 7.83
CA ASP A 299 11.19 -27.06 7.90
C ASP A 299 11.29 -25.89 6.89
N LEU A 300 10.85 -26.10 5.64
CA LEU A 300 10.80 -25.06 4.61
C LEU A 300 9.87 -23.90 5.00
N LEU A 301 8.67 -24.20 5.50
CA LEU A 301 7.73 -23.18 5.99
C LEU A 301 8.29 -22.40 7.17
N SER A 302 9.00 -23.06 8.10
CA SER A 302 9.66 -22.39 9.22
C SER A 302 10.72 -21.39 8.74
N PHE A 303 11.50 -21.77 7.75
CA PHE A 303 12.47 -20.86 7.12
C PHE A 303 11.79 -19.69 6.42
N LEU A 304 10.81 -19.92 5.54
CA LEU A 304 10.09 -18.85 4.82
C LEU A 304 9.41 -17.86 5.78
N ARG A 305 8.92 -18.33 6.91
CA ARG A 305 8.34 -17.47 7.94
C ARG A 305 9.36 -16.68 8.75
N SER A 306 10.61 -17.01 8.67
CA SER A 306 11.70 -16.30 9.32
C SER A 306 12.28 -15.17 8.47
N LEU A 307 11.87 -15.07 7.21
CA LEU A 307 12.25 -14.01 6.29
C LEU A 307 11.33 -12.79 6.47
#